data_403a945ee5912b53f39e6247600d199d
#
_entry.id   403a945ee5912b53f39e6247600d199d
#
_cell.length_a   1.000
_cell.length_b   1.000
_cell.length_c   1.000
_cell.angle_alpha   90.00
_cell.angle_beta   90.00
_cell.angle_gamma   90.00
#
_symmetry.space_group_name_H-M   'P 1'
#
loop_
_entity.id
_entity.type
_entity.pdbx_description
1 polymer ?
#
loop_
_entity_poly.entity_id
_entity_poly.type
_entity_poly.pdbx_seq_one_letter_code
_entity_poly.pdbx_strand_id
1 'polypeptide(L)'
;DAEFNPTGRQGVYGGYQNWVNRAGRFRSLGDGQVDFGAIFSKMATIDFDGWAVVEWECAIKHPEDGAREGASFVKDHIISITPHAFDDFANAETNVAANKRILGLEDK
;
A
#
# COMPACT_ATOMS: atom_id res chain seq x y z
N ASP A 1 -0.06 9.68 -6.40
CA ASP A 1 0.65 10.14 -5.19
C ASP A 1 0.81 11.66 -5.23
N ALA A 2 1.17 12.25 -4.11
CA ALA A 2 1.34 13.69 -3.98
C ALA A 2 2.48 14.04 -3.02
N GLU A 3 3.14 15.14 -3.33
CA GLU A 3 4.17 15.74 -2.50
C GLU A 3 3.76 17.15 -2.12
N PHE A 4 3.99 17.54 -0.87
CA PHE A 4 3.80 18.90 -0.41
C PHE A 4 5.12 19.48 0.07
N ASN A 5 5.59 20.49 -0.63
CA ASN A 5 6.83 21.20 -0.30
C ASN A 5 6.52 22.70 -0.14
N PRO A 6 6.32 23.19 1.10
CA PRO A 6 5.92 24.57 1.34
C PRO A 6 6.98 25.57 0.85
N THR A 7 6.57 26.50 0.01
CA THR A 7 7.45 27.54 -0.55
C THR A 7 7.13 28.94 -0.04
N GLY A 8 6.17 29.07 0.89
CA GLY A 8 5.63 30.36 1.36
C GLY A 8 4.60 30.99 0.41
N ARG A 9 4.36 30.38 -0.75
CA ARG A 9 3.34 30.79 -1.74
C ARG A 9 2.28 29.71 -1.87
N GLN A 10 1.61 29.43 -0.76
CA GLN A 10 0.66 28.35 -0.69
C GLN A 10 -0.73 28.77 -1.12
N GLY A 11 -1.34 27.96 -1.91
CA GLY A 11 -2.74 27.95 -2.27
C GLY A 11 -3.09 26.56 -2.74
N VAL A 12 -4.38 26.27 -2.92
CA VAL A 12 -4.84 24.93 -3.31
C VAL A 12 -4.10 24.39 -4.52
N TYR A 13 -3.75 25.26 -5.45
CA TYR A 13 -3.01 24.90 -6.67
C TYR A 13 -1.58 25.47 -6.73
N GLY A 14 -1.02 25.90 -5.62
CA GLY A 14 0.34 26.47 -5.58
C GLY A 14 0.48 27.85 -6.22
N GLY A 15 -0.60 28.57 -6.42
CA GLY A 15 -0.60 29.90 -7.03
C GLY A 15 -0.26 29.88 -8.53
N TYR A 16 0.43 30.92 -9.01
CA TYR A 16 0.83 31.08 -10.42
C TYR A 16 2.15 30.41 -10.77
N GLN A 17 2.65 29.52 -9.92
CA GLN A 17 3.88 28.81 -10.17
C GLN A 17 3.69 27.74 -11.25
N ASN A 18 4.77 27.46 -11.98
CA ASN A 18 4.78 26.31 -12.89
C ASN A 18 4.67 24.99 -12.09
N TRP A 19 4.33 23.94 -12.79
CA TRP A 19 4.02 22.63 -12.21
C TRP A 19 5.16 22.09 -11.31
N VAL A 20 6.41 22.31 -11.70
CA VAL A 20 7.59 21.83 -10.97
C VAL A 20 7.81 22.58 -9.64
N ASN A 21 7.45 23.87 -9.59
CA ASN A 21 7.71 24.75 -8.45
C ASN A 21 6.51 24.91 -7.51
N ARG A 22 5.40 24.22 -7.75
CA ARG A 22 4.22 24.28 -6.88
C ARG A 22 4.52 23.64 -5.54
N ALA A 23 3.95 24.21 -4.45
CA ALA A 23 4.05 23.65 -3.11
C ALA A 23 3.41 22.26 -3.01
N GLY A 24 2.25 22.07 -3.62
CA GLY A 24 1.60 20.78 -3.79
C GLY A 24 1.73 20.32 -5.24
N ARG A 25 2.18 19.12 -5.45
CA ARG A 25 2.34 18.54 -6.79
C ARG A 25 2.13 17.05 -6.82
N PHE A 26 1.60 16.58 -7.94
CA PHE A 26 1.40 15.16 -8.18
C PHE A 26 2.73 14.47 -8.49
N ARG A 27 2.85 13.27 -7.97
CA ARG A 27 4.03 12.41 -8.09
C ARG A 27 3.64 11.02 -8.56
N SER A 28 4.60 10.30 -9.08
CA SER A 28 4.47 8.87 -9.32
C SER A 28 4.14 8.15 -8.01
N LEU A 29 3.43 7.03 -8.08
CA LEU A 29 3.12 6.22 -6.89
C LEU A 29 4.41 5.80 -6.17
N GLY A 30 4.47 6.07 -4.88
CA GLY A 30 5.62 5.80 -4.04
C GLY A 30 6.64 6.93 -3.94
N ASP A 31 6.57 7.96 -4.82
CA ASP A 31 7.50 9.10 -4.82
C ASP A 31 7.01 10.30 -4.00
N GLY A 32 5.82 10.20 -3.42
CA GLY A 32 5.19 11.27 -2.66
C GLY A 32 5.09 10.98 -1.17
N GLN A 33 4.14 11.66 -0.54
CA GLN A 33 3.96 11.63 0.93
C GLN A 33 2.64 10.98 1.35
N VAL A 34 1.85 10.46 0.42
CA VAL A 34 0.59 9.78 0.73
C VAL A 34 0.91 8.40 1.33
N ASP A 35 0.34 8.12 2.51
CA ASP A 35 0.50 6.83 3.17
C ASP A 35 -0.40 5.77 2.52
N PHE A 36 0.06 5.21 1.39
CA PHE A 36 -0.64 4.14 0.70
C PHE A 36 -0.72 2.86 1.52
N GLY A 37 0.23 2.60 2.41
CA GLY A 37 0.18 1.47 3.31
C GLY A 37 -1.05 1.53 4.21
N ALA A 38 -1.32 2.68 4.82
CA ALA A 38 -2.54 2.90 5.61
C ALA A 38 -3.80 2.80 4.76
N ILE A 39 -3.79 3.33 3.52
CA ILE A 39 -4.93 3.24 2.60
C ILE A 39 -5.26 1.79 2.27
N PHE A 40 -4.29 1.00 1.82
CA PHE A 40 -4.49 -0.40 1.47
C PHE A 40 -4.91 -1.25 2.68
N SER A 41 -4.33 -0.99 3.85
CA SER A 41 -4.75 -1.63 5.10
C SER A 41 -6.22 -1.32 5.41
N LYS A 42 -6.65 -0.08 5.21
CA LYS A 42 -8.06 0.29 5.41
C LYS A 42 -8.98 -0.38 4.40
N MET A 43 -8.58 -0.45 3.14
CA MET A 43 -9.35 -1.15 2.10
C MET A 43 -9.52 -2.64 2.45
N ALA A 44 -8.48 -3.28 2.99
CA ALA A 44 -8.56 -4.66 3.48
C ALA A 44 -9.60 -4.82 4.59
N THR A 45 -9.75 -3.84 5.51
CA THR A 45 -10.73 -3.93 6.61
C THR A 45 -12.20 -3.90 6.15
N ILE A 46 -12.46 -3.42 4.94
CA ILE A 46 -13.81 -3.34 4.36
C ILE A 46 -14.02 -4.36 3.23
N ASP A 47 -13.10 -5.30 3.11
CA ASP A 47 -13.14 -6.35 2.08
C ASP A 47 -13.34 -5.75 0.66
N PHE A 48 -12.54 -4.74 0.34
CA PHE A 48 -12.66 -4.03 -0.93
C PHE A 48 -12.32 -4.97 -2.09
N ASP A 49 -13.29 -5.18 -2.96
CA ASP A 49 -13.14 -5.92 -4.22
C ASP A 49 -13.46 -4.99 -5.39
N GLY A 50 -12.44 -4.46 -6.03
CA GLY A 50 -12.61 -3.50 -7.10
C GLY A 50 -11.31 -3.23 -7.86
N TRP A 51 -11.36 -2.25 -8.74
CA TRP A 51 -10.22 -1.88 -9.57
C TRP A 51 -9.31 -0.88 -8.84
N ALA A 52 -8.01 -1.12 -8.91
CA ALA A 52 -7.01 -0.12 -8.58
C ALA A 52 -6.57 0.57 -9.87
N VAL A 53 -6.98 1.83 -10.05
CA VAL A 53 -6.70 2.62 -11.24
C VAL A 53 -5.58 3.61 -10.94
N VAL A 54 -4.52 3.58 -11.74
CA VAL A 54 -3.45 4.58 -11.67
C VAL A 54 -3.79 5.72 -12.62
N GLU A 55 -4.14 6.87 -12.06
CA GLU A 55 -4.28 8.11 -12.81
C GLU A 55 -2.94 8.85 -12.81
N TRP A 56 -2.48 9.26 -13.99
CA TRP A 56 -1.15 9.83 -14.17
C TRP A 56 -1.18 11.31 -14.44
N GLU A 57 -0.64 12.10 -13.52
CA GLU A 57 -0.47 13.54 -13.66
C GLU A 57 0.92 14.04 -13.22
N CYS A 58 1.89 13.15 -13.05
CA CYS A 58 3.24 13.53 -12.64
C CYS A 58 3.96 14.26 -13.78
N ALA A 59 4.39 15.49 -13.54
CA ALA A 59 5.13 16.30 -14.52
C ALA A 59 6.65 16.05 -14.51
N ILE A 60 7.16 15.20 -13.64
CA ILE A 60 8.60 15.02 -13.41
C ILE A 60 9.11 13.72 -14.05
N LYS A 61 8.36 12.63 -13.92
CA LYS A 61 8.75 11.30 -14.41
C LYS A 61 8.09 11.01 -15.76
N HIS A 62 8.77 10.25 -16.60
CA HIS A 62 8.21 9.81 -17.88
C HIS A 62 6.98 8.91 -17.65
N PRO A 63 5.88 9.08 -18.42
CA PRO A 63 4.62 8.35 -18.19
C PRO A 63 4.77 6.81 -18.25
N GLU A 64 5.59 6.31 -19.17
CA GLU A 64 5.80 4.85 -19.29
C GLU A 64 6.50 4.26 -18.08
N ASP A 65 7.47 4.98 -17.52
CA ASP A 65 8.16 4.57 -16.30
C ASP A 65 7.21 4.63 -15.11
N GLY A 66 6.44 5.69 -15.00
CA GLY A 66 5.45 5.85 -13.95
C GLY A 66 4.34 4.80 -14.01
N ALA A 67 3.87 4.43 -15.18
CA ALA A 67 2.89 3.36 -15.35
C ALA A 67 3.44 2.00 -14.91
N ARG A 68 4.68 1.69 -15.31
CA ARG A 68 5.36 0.45 -14.92
C ARG A 68 5.57 0.37 -13.41
N GLU A 69 6.11 1.42 -12.81
CA GLU A 69 6.34 1.50 -11.37
C GLU A 69 5.04 1.50 -10.58
N GLY A 70 4.02 2.21 -11.05
CA GLY A 70 2.71 2.27 -10.42
C GLY A 70 2.02 0.90 -10.38
N ALA A 71 2.11 0.12 -11.44
CA ALA A 71 1.57 -1.24 -11.48
C ALA A 71 2.28 -2.15 -10.45
N SER A 72 3.60 -2.09 -10.38
CA SER A 72 4.39 -2.83 -9.40
C SER A 72 4.06 -2.37 -7.98
N PHE A 73 4.00 -1.06 -7.75
CA PHE A 73 3.65 -0.49 -6.46
C PHE A 73 2.30 -0.99 -5.94
N VAL A 74 1.26 -0.95 -6.76
CA VAL A 74 -0.07 -1.46 -6.39
C VAL A 74 0.01 -2.93 -6.03
N LYS A 75 0.65 -3.74 -6.88
CA LYS A 75 0.81 -5.18 -6.65
C LYS A 75 1.51 -5.50 -5.32
N ASP A 76 2.55 -4.74 -4.99
CA ASP A 76 3.37 -4.97 -3.80
C ASP A 76 2.70 -4.47 -2.51
N HIS A 77 1.70 -3.59 -2.62
CA HIS A 77 0.98 -3.00 -1.49
C HIS A 77 -0.41 -3.60 -1.25
N ILE A 78 -0.94 -4.39 -2.19
CA ILE A 78 -2.21 -5.08 -2.01
C ILE A 78 -2.11 -6.06 -0.84
N ILE A 79 -3.04 -5.94 0.10
CA ILE A 79 -3.13 -6.81 1.27
C ILE A 79 -4.21 -7.85 1.01
N SER A 80 -3.83 -9.12 1.07
CA SER A 80 -4.79 -10.22 1.08
C SER A 80 -5.29 -10.44 2.50
N ILE A 81 -6.61 -10.51 2.64
CA ILE A 81 -7.23 -10.83 3.93
C ILE A 81 -7.06 -12.33 4.19
N THR A 82 -6.65 -12.67 5.42
CA THR A 82 -6.63 -14.08 5.82
C THR A 82 -8.06 -14.60 6.00
N PRO A 83 -8.39 -15.79 5.48
CA PRO A 83 -9.69 -16.42 5.73
C PRO A 83 -9.83 -16.94 7.17
N HIS A 84 -8.76 -16.88 7.96
CA HIS A 84 -8.73 -17.38 9.33
C HIS A 84 -8.48 -16.24 10.31
N ALA A 85 -9.35 -16.10 11.30
CA ALA A 85 -9.11 -15.23 12.44
C ALA A 85 -8.09 -15.87 13.40
N PHE A 86 -7.41 -15.04 14.18
CA PHE A 86 -6.49 -15.55 15.22
C PHE A 86 -7.17 -16.53 16.18
N ASP A 87 -8.44 -16.29 16.50
CA ASP A 87 -9.22 -17.14 17.40
C ASP A 87 -9.53 -18.52 16.81
N ASP A 88 -9.46 -18.69 15.50
CA ASP A 88 -9.62 -20.01 14.87
C ASP A 88 -8.52 -20.98 15.28
N PHE A 89 -7.34 -20.48 15.60
CA PHE A 89 -6.24 -21.31 16.15
C PHE A 89 -6.52 -21.74 17.59
N ALA A 90 -7.22 -20.92 18.37
CA ALA A 90 -7.57 -21.23 19.75
C ALA A 90 -8.65 -22.33 19.85
N ASN A 91 -9.48 -22.44 18.82
CA ASN A 91 -10.54 -23.45 18.72
C ASN A 91 -10.12 -24.72 17.96
N ALA A 92 -8.92 -24.73 17.37
CA ALA A 92 -8.40 -25.94 16.73
C ALA A 92 -8.13 -27.01 17.78
N GLU A 93 -8.67 -28.21 17.57
CA GLU A 93 -8.36 -29.35 18.42
C GLU A 93 -6.83 -29.55 18.48
N THR A 94 -6.31 -29.64 19.67
CA THR A 94 -4.86 -29.83 19.89
C THR A 94 -4.42 -31.17 19.31
N ASN A 95 -3.81 -31.17 18.15
CA ASN A 95 -3.23 -32.37 17.58
C ASN A 95 -1.89 -32.67 18.27
N VAL A 96 -1.98 -33.39 19.39
CA VAL A 96 -0.81 -33.75 20.24
C VAL A 96 0.26 -34.50 19.44
N ALA A 97 -0.12 -35.36 18.50
CA ALA A 97 0.82 -36.11 17.67
C ALA A 97 1.59 -35.20 16.71
N ALA A 98 0.88 -34.26 16.03
CA ALA A 98 1.53 -33.28 15.17
C ALA A 98 2.45 -32.34 15.96
N ASN A 99 2.04 -31.91 17.15
CA ASN A 99 2.84 -31.06 18.01
C ASN A 99 4.10 -31.74 18.50
N LYS A 100 4.00 -33.01 18.94
CA LYS A 100 5.17 -33.82 19.32
C LYS A 100 6.17 -33.95 18.17
N ARG A 101 5.68 -34.19 16.95
CA ARG A 101 6.54 -34.32 15.77
C ARG A 101 7.25 -32.98 15.44
N ILE A 102 6.54 -31.86 15.48
CA ILE A 102 7.12 -30.52 15.22
C ILE A 102 8.18 -30.18 16.28
N LEU A 103 7.95 -30.55 17.52
CA LEU A 103 8.85 -30.29 18.65
C LEU A 103 9.98 -31.37 18.78
N GLY A 104 10.01 -32.37 17.92
CA GLY A 104 10.99 -33.43 17.99
C GLY A 104 10.87 -34.33 19.26
N LEU A 105 9.65 -34.40 19.82
CA LEU A 105 9.33 -35.16 21.04
C LEU A 105 8.68 -36.51 20.73
N GLU A 106 8.86 -37.03 19.52
CA GLU A 106 8.41 -38.38 19.17
C GLU A 106 9.23 -39.38 19.97
N ASP A 107 8.54 -40.34 20.61
CA ASP A 107 9.16 -41.43 21.33
C ASP A 107 10.03 -42.22 20.34
N LYS A 108 11.33 -42.36 20.68
CA LYS A 108 12.28 -43.15 19.91
C LYS A 108 12.01 -44.65 20.07
#